data_9161b44d3a99840ad18b11fd35a9de2a
#
_entry.id   9161b44d3a99840ad18b11fd35a9de2a
#
_cell.length_a   1.000
_cell.length_b   1.000
_cell.length_c   1.000
_cell.angle_alpha   90.00
_cell.angle_beta   90.00
_cell.angle_gamma   90.00
#
_symmetry.space_group_name_H-M   'P 1'
#
loop_
_entity.id
_entity.type
_entity.pdbx_description
1 polymer ?
#
loop_
_entity_poly.entity_id
_entity_poly.type
_entity_poly.pdbx_seq_one_letter_code
_entity_poly.pdbx_strand_id
1 'polypeptide(L)'
;NAVIKSGELAMRLGFSVSVKQIPVSDVKQDPDTFCTSLAIFQAIEEHDFILWLADLLFSDEMITENRSKSVNRIADLLARINDETKVDIYISRLLKYSQKSVWKKSIERFRREHRENEAKEKAEKEEGLLKRYGFNVDRNKYYSIGDKGYYEWSNFTMEPLFHIKDSISPKRIYILRNTFGIEELVEMKQEDLVSISKFKQKVEGLGNFVWCASEKELTKLKSYLYEKTET
;
A
#
# COMPACT_ATOMS: atom_id res chain seq x y z
N ASN A 1 -4.71 -9.33 25.88
CA ASN A 1 -4.76 -9.49 24.40
C ASN A 1 -4.97 -8.20 23.59
N ALA A 2 -5.45 -7.10 24.20
CA ALA A 2 -5.60 -5.81 23.52
C ALA A 2 -4.23 -5.23 23.09
N VAL A 3 -3.23 -5.27 23.98
CA VAL A 3 -1.87 -4.78 23.73
C VAL A 3 -1.24 -5.44 22.49
N ILE A 4 -1.38 -6.77 22.36
CA ILE A 4 -0.83 -7.51 21.22
C ILE A 4 -1.50 -7.05 19.92
N LYS A 5 -2.84 -6.99 19.90
CA LYS A 5 -3.59 -6.56 18.70
C LYS A 5 -3.23 -5.12 18.28
N SER A 6 -3.13 -4.22 19.25
CA SER A 6 -2.78 -2.82 18.98
C SER A 6 -1.35 -2.68 18.49
N GLY A 7 -0.41 -3.41 19.09
CA GLY A 7 0.99 -3.42 18.66
C GLY A 7 1.17 -3.98 17.25
N GLU A 8 0.53 -5.11 16.94
CA GLU A 8 0.53 -5.68 15.58
C GLU A 8 -0.08 -4.73 14.55
N LEU A 9 -1.20 -4.07 14.90
CA LEU A 9 -1.83 -3.09 14.02
C LEU A 9 -0.90 -1.90 13.77
N ALA A 10 -0.29 -1.35 14.81
CA ALA A 10 0.65 -0.23 14.68
C ALA A 10 1.86 -0.60 13.79
N MET A 11 2.41 -1.80 13.97
CA MET A 11 3.49 -2.29 13.10
C MET A 11 3.04 -2.48 11.64
N ARG A 12 1.81 -2.96 11.41
CA ARG A 12 1.24 -3.05 10.06
C ARG A 12 1.09 -1.69 9.37
N LEU A 13 0.92 -0.63 10.16
CA LEU A 13 0.87 0.75 9.68
C LEU A 13 2.27 1.40 9.56
N GLY A 14 3.35 0.63 9.77
CA GLY A 14 4.73 1.10 9.61
C GLY A 14 5.33 1.79 10.84
N PHE A 15 4.65 1.77 12.00
CA PHE A 15 5.19 2.35 13.23
C PHE A 15 6.20 1.43 13.91
N SER A 16 7.22 2.03 14.53
CA SER A 16 8.05 1.32 15.52
C SER A 16 7.28 1.27 16.84
N VAL A 17 7.21 0.07 17.44
CA VAL A 17 6.40 -0.18 18.63
C VAL A 17 7.28 -0.68 19.77
N SER A 18 7.11 -0.09 20.93
CA SER A 18 7.68 -0.59 22.19
C SER A 18 6.58 -0.88 23.21
N VAL A 19 6.89 -1.70 24.20
CA VAL A 19 5.98 -2.09 25.28
C VAL A 19 6.60 -1.72 26.61
N LYS A 20 5.84 -1.05 27.44
CA LYS A 20 6.16 -0.85 28.85
C LYS A 20 5.27 -1.75 29.70
N GLN A 21 5.88 -2.62 30.45
CA GLN A 21 5.15 -3.58 31.29
C GLN A 21 5.13 -3.10 32.74
N ILE A 22 3.93 -2.80 33.25
CA ILE A 22 3.75 -2.45 34.65
C ILE A 22 4.15 -3.66 35.52
N PRO A 23 4.93 -3.45 36.58
CA PRO A 23 5.32 -4.55 37.49
C PRO A 23 4.08 -5.31 38.02
N VAL A 24 4.21 -6.63 38.07
CA VAL A 24 3.14 -7.48 38.62
C VAL A 24 3.02 -7.20 40.12
N SER A 25 1.82 -6.87 40.58
CA SER A 25 1.48 -6.72 41.99
C SER A 25 0.27 -7.61 42.33
N ASP A 26 0.09 -7.90 43.62
CA ASP A 26 -1.02 -8.72 44.12
C ASP A 26 -2.40 -8.07 43.82
N VAL A 27 -2.42 -6.78 43.54
CA VAL A 27 -3.62 -6.02 43.17
C VAL A 27 -3.50 -5.64 41.70
N LYS A 28 -4.53 -5.97 40.89
CA LYS A 28 -4.62 -5.57 39.50
C LYS A 28 -4.58 -4.03 39.41
N GLN A 29 -3.52 -3.51 38.80
CA GLN A 29 -3.34 -2.07 38.62
C GLN A 29 -3.63 -1.70 37.16
N ASP A 30 -4.40 -0.64 36.96
CA ASP A 30 -4.55 -0.01 35.66
C ASP A 30 -3.37 0.95 35.39
N PRO A 31 -2.95 1.14 34.13
CA PRO A 31 -1.91 2.09 33.76
C PRO A 31 -2.14 3.49 34.33
N ASP A 32 -3.38 3.98 34.34
CA ASP A 32 -3.75 5.30 34.86
C ASP A 32 -3.58 5.44 36.36
N THR A 33 -3.76 4.34 37.11
CA THR A 33 -3.58 4.32 38.55
C THR A 33 -2.12 4.13 38.97
N PHE A 34 -1.33 3.43 38.14
CA PHE A 34 0.09 3.20 38.39
C PHE A 34 0.94 4.40 37.96
N CYS A 35 0.69 4.94 36.74
CA CYS A 35 1.44 6.03 36.16
C CYS A 35 0.89 7.40 36.59
N THR A 36 1.00 7.74 37.85
CA THR A 36 0.52 9.03 38.40
C THR A 36 1.37 10.24 37.97
N SER A 37 2.52 10.03 37.36
CA SER A 37 3.39 11.07 36.83
C SER A 37 4.20 10.59 35.61
N LEU A 38 4.67 11.54 34.80
CA LEU A 38 5.56 11.28 33.68
C LEU A 38 6.87 10.59 34.12
N ALA A 39 7.39 10.94 35.28
CA ALA A 39 8.61 10.35 35.83
C ALA A 39 8.43 8.83 36.11
N ILE A 40 7.29 8.45 36.68
CA ILE A 40 6.97 7.01 36.91
C ILE A 40 6.85 6.27 35.58
N PHE A 41 6.15 6.87 34.62
CA PHE A 41 6.03 6.27 33.28
C PHE A 41 7.39 6.09 32.58
N GLN A 42 8.27 7.08 32.70
CA GLN A 42 9.63 7.01 32.12
C GLN A 42 10.51 5.97 32.81
N ALA A 43 10.32 5.72 34.11
CA ALA A 43 11.06 4.74 34.87
C ALA A 43 10.67 3.27 34.58
N ILE A 44 9.53 3.02 33.94
CA ILE A 44 9.13 1.67 33.53
C ILE A 44 10.05 1.19 32.41
N GLU A 45 10.57 -0.03 32.55
CA GLU A 45 11.41 -0.66 31.52
C GLU A 45 10.68 -0.76 30.18
N GLU A 46 11.38 -0.37 29.14
CA GLU A 46 10.87 -0.40 27.77
C GLU A 46 11.42 -1.62 27.02
N HIS A 47 10.52 -2.40 26.46
CA HIS A 47 10.85 -3.59 25.68
C HIS A 47 10.49 -3.38 24.21
N ASP A 48 11.32 -3.86 23.31
CA ASP A 48 10.97 -3.96 21.90
C ASP A 48 9.78 -4.90 21.73
N PHE A 49 8.74 -4.46 21.02
CA PHE A 49 7.49 -5.20 20.88
C PHE A 49 7.67 -6.59 20.26
N ILE A 50 8.51 -6.72 19.23
CA ILE A 50 8.73 -8.00 18.53
C ILE A 50 9.40 -9.00 19.47
N LEU A 51 10.41 -8.56 20.20
CA LEU A 51 11.16 -9.42 21.13
C LEU A 51 10.29 -9.82 22.33
N TRP A 52 9.57 -8.86 22.90
CA TRP A 52 8.60 -9.11 23.96
C TRP A 52 7.50 -10.09 23.52
N LEU A 53 6.95 -9.91 22.29
CA LEU A 53 5.94 -10.82 21.76
C LEU A 53 6.52 -12.21 21.51
N ALA A 54 7.77 -12.31 21.05
CA ALA A 54 8.43 -13.59 20.88
C ALA A 54 8.60 -14.29 22.24
N ASP A 55 9.12 -13.62 23.27
CA ASP A 55 9.25 -14.18 24.62
C ASP A 55 7.88 -14.69 25.16
N LEU A 56 6.81 -13.98 24.86
CA LEU A 56 5.45 -14.37 25.26
C LEU A 56 4.91 -15.58 24.48
N LEU A 57 5.25 -15.71 23.20
CA LEU A 57 4.72 -16.75 22.31
C LEU A 57 5.49 -18.06 22.37
N PHE A 58 6.76 -18.03 22.77
CA PHE A 58 7.60 -19.23 22.84
C PHE A 58 7.75 -19.73 24.27
N SER A 59 7.39 -20.98 24.50
CA SER A 59 7.65 -21.70 25.73
C SER A 59 8.45 -22.96 25.45
N ASP A 60 9.21 -23.45 26.46
CA ASP A 60 10.11 -24.58 26.28
C ASP A 60 9.40 -25.89 25.95
N GLU A 61 8.16 -26.07 26.42
CA GLU A 61 7.34 -27.29 26.22
C GLU A 61 6.40 -27.20 25.02
N MET A 62 6.64 -26.28 24.09
CA MET A 62 5.72 -26.03 22.97
C MET A 62 5.79 -27.16 21.92
N ILE A 63 4.62 -27.68 21.53
CA ILE A 63 4.52 -28.63 20.42
C ILE A 63 4.89 -27.96 19.09
N THR A 64 5.42 -28.76 18.13
CA THR A 64 5.96 -28.28 16.86
C THR A 64 4.98 -27.38 16.08
N GLU A 65 3.69 -27.72 16.08
CA GLU A 65 2.67 -26.93 15.38
C GLU A 65 2.51 -25.51 15.96
N ASN A 66 2.46 -25.38 17.28
CA ASN A 66 2.35 -24.08 17.95
C ASN A 66 3.61 -23.26 17.75
N ARG A 67 4.80 -23.92 17.78
CA ARG A 67 6.07 -23.27 17.49
C ARG A 67 6.10 -22.70 16.06
N SER A 68 5.62 -23.48 15.09
CA SER A 68 5.50 -23.02 13.71
C SER A 68 4.56 -21.81 13.57
N LYS A 69 3.41 -21.81 14.26
CA LYS A 69 2.47 -20.67 14.29
C LYS A 69 3.14 -19.43 14.90
N SER A 70 3.90 -19.58 15.98
CA SER A 70 4.62 -18.48 16.61
C SER A 70 5.72 -17.90 15.70
N VAL A 71 6.50 -18.78 15.05
CA VAL A 71 7.49 -18.34 14.03
C VAL A 71 6.82 -17.55 12.92
N ASN A 72 5.72 -18.07 12.36
CA ASN A 72 5.01 -17.41 11.28
C ASN A 72 4.46 -16.05 11.69
N ARG A 73 3.91 -15.92 12.89
CA ARG A 73 3.38 -14.67 13.42
C ARG A 73 4.45 -13.58 13.54
N ILE A 74 5.61 -13.93 14.10
CA ILE A 74 6.74 -13.01 14.21
C ILE A 74 7.32 -12.69 12.83
N ALA A 75 7.45 -13.69 11.94
CA ALA A 75 7.96 -13.50 10.58
C ALA A 75 7.07 -12.59 9.73
N ASP A 76 5.73 -12.64 9.89
CA ASP A 76 4.79 -11.72 9.23
C ASP A 76 5.06 -10.27 9.64
N LEU A 77 5.32 -10.00 10.94
CA LEU A 77 5.64 -8.66 11.41
C LEU A 77 6.99 -8.18 10.87
N LEU A 78 8.02 -9.04 10.89
CA LEU A 78 9.35 -8.74 10.37
C LEU A 78 9.33 -8.48 8.85
N ALA A 79 8.46 -9.17 8.12
CA ALA A 79 8.30 -8.99 6.67
C ALA A 79 7.87 -7.57 6.27
N ARG A 80 7.25 -6.82 7.19
CA ARG A 80 6.80 -5.43 6.97
C ARG A 80 7.88 -4.39 7.23
N ILE A 81 9.01 -4.80 7.78
CA ILE A 81 10.16 -3.92 8.01
C ILE A 81 10.99 -3.84 6.74
N ASN A 82 11.12 -2.63 6.17
CA ASN A 82 11.89 -2.39 4.94
C ASN A 82 13.41 -2.35 5.18
N ASP A 83 13.85 -2.07 6.42
CA ASP A 83 15.26 -2.01 6.78
C ASP A 83 15.82 -3.42 7.03
N GLU A 84 16.60 -3.92 6.07
CA GLU A 84 17.22 -5.25 6.12
C GLU A 84 18.21 -5.39 7.30
N THR A 85 18.92 -4.34 7.66
CA THR A 85 19.84 -4.34 8.80
C THR A 85 19.07 -4.55 10.10
N LYS A 86 17.93 -3.86 10.26
CA LYS A 86 17.04 -4.02 11.40
C LYS A 86 16.48 -5.43 11.47
N VAL A 87 16.07 -6.00 10.32
CA VAL A 87 15.58 -7.39 10.24
C VAL A 87 16.67 -8.38 10.62
N ASP A 88 17.91 -8.24 10.16
CA ASP A 88 19.02 -9.13 10.52
C ASP A 88 19.37 -9.03 12.03
N ILE A 89 19.25 -7.85 12.65
CA ILE A 89 19.40 -7.68 14.12
C ILE A 89 18.30 -8.44 14.85
N TYR A 90 17.04 -8.35 14.42
CA TYR A 90 15.96 -9.13 15.02
C TYR A 90 16.20 -10.64 14.89
N ILE A 91 16.53 -11.10 13.69
CA ILE A 91 16.82 -12.51 13.46
C ILE A 91 17.92 -13.00 14.40
N SER A 92 18.99 -12.22 14.60
CA SER A 92 20.09 -12.58 15.51
C SER A 92 19.62 -12.78 16.95
N ARG A 93 18.71 -11.95 17.44
CA ARG A 93 18.11 -12.07 18.77
C ARG A 93 17.08 -13.22 18.89
N LEU A 94 16.46 -13.59 17.76
CA LEU A 94 15.44 -14.65 17.68
C LEU A 94 16.03 -16.05 17.44
N LEU A 95 17.35 -16.20 17.33
CA LEU A 95 18.02 -17.50 17.11
C LEU A 95 17.77 -18.50 18.25
N LYS A 96 17.48 -18.03 19.45
CA LYS A 96 17.11 -18.89 20.60
C LYS A 96 15.79 -19.65 20.37
N TYR A 97 14.93 -19.19 19.43
CA TYR A 97 13.64 -19.82 19.15
C TYR A 97 13.63 -20.66 17.88
N SER A 98 14.41 -20.30 16.86
CA SER A 98 14.47 -21.05 15.60
C SER A 98 15.74 -20.73 14.83
N GLN A 99 16.08 -21.58 13.84
CA GLN A 99 17.26 -21.41 13.01
C GLN A 99 17.13 -20.17 12.08
N LYS A 100 18.26 -19.54 11.78
CA LYS A 100 18.34 -18.37 10.88
C LYS A 100 17.68 -18.62 9.51
N SER A 101 17.89 -19.81 8.96
CA SER A 101 17.31 -20.20 7.66
C SER A 101 15.78 -20.26 7.69
N VAL A 102 15.19 -20.70 8.80
CA VAL A 102 13.74 -20.76 8.99
C VAL A 102 13.16 -19.35 9.02
N TRP A 103 13.78 -18.44 9.79
CA TRP A 103 13.37 -17.04 9.85
C TRP A 103 13.43 -16.38 8.48
N LYS A 104 14.57 -16.45 7.80
CA LYS A 104 14.73 -15.84 6.46
C LYS A 104 13.71 -16.36 5.46
N LYS A 105 13.52 -17.68 5.38
CA LYS A 105 12.55 -18.30 4.47
C LYS A 105 11.10 -17.87 4.76
N SER A 106 10.74 -17.79 6.04
CA SER A 106 9.39 -17.38 6.45
C SER A 106 9.13 -15.89 6.14
N ILE A 107 10.09 -15.01 6.44
CA ILE A 107 10.01 -13.58 6.15
C ILE A 107 9.86 -13.34 4.63
N GLU A 108 10.67 -14.02 3.82
CA GLU A 108 10.63 -13.88 2.36
C GLU A 108 9.30 -14.35 1.77
N ARG A 109 8.74 -15.46 2.30
CA ARG A 109 7.40 -15.91 1.94
C ARG A 109 6.34 -14.85 2.24
N PHE A 110 6.32 -14.27 3.44
CA PHE A 110 5.34 -13.25 3.80
C PHE A 110 5.51 -11.96 3.00
N ARG A 111 6.74 -11.54 2.69
CA ARG A 111 6.99 -10.39 1.81
C ARG A 111 6.41 -10.59 0.40
N ARG A 112 6.50 -11.82 -0.12
CA ARG A 112 5.87 -12.16 -1.40
C ARG A 112 4.35 -12.13 -1.30
N GLU A 113 3.78 -12.78 -0.28
CA GLU A 113 2.32 -12.79 -0.04
C GLU A 113 1.76 -11.36 0.13
N HIS A 114 2.45 -10.48 0.87
CA HIS A 114 2.05 -9.07 1.01
C HIS A 114 2.03 -8.34 -0.33
N ARG A 115 3.08 -8.48 -1.13
CA ARG A 115 3.15 -7.86 -2.48
C ARG A 115 2.05 -8.36 -3.41
N GLU A 116 1.77 -9.65 -3.39
CA GLU A 116 0.70 -10.25 -4.19
C GLU A 116 -0.69 -9.75 -3.75
N ASN A 117 -0.93 -9.63 -2.45
CA ASN A 117 -2.18 -9.10 -1.91
C ASN A 117 -2.36 -7.61 -2.23
N GLU A 118 -1.33 -6.79 -2.04
CA GLU A 118 -1.36 -5.37 -2.42
C GLU A 118 -1.63 -5.18 -3.92
N ALA A 119 -1.02 -6.00 -4.76
CA ALA A 119 -1.25 -5.96 -6.20
C ALA A 119 -2.70 -6.34 -6.56
N LYS A 120 -3.27 -7.36 -5.89
CA LYS A 120 -4.68 -7.75 -6.06
C LYS A 120 -5.63 -6.64 -5.61
N GLU A 121 -5.42 -6.08 -4.43
CA GLU A 121 -6.25 -4.98 -3.91
C GLU A 121 -6.23 -3.76 -4.82
N LYS A 122 -5.05 -3.42 -5.37
CA LYS A 122 -4.93 -2.33 -6.36
C LYS A 122 -5.70 -2.65 -7.64
N ALA A 123 -5.58 -3.88 -8.16
CA ALA A 123 -6.30 -4.31 -9.36
C ALA A 123 -7.83 -4.28 -9.15
N GLU A 124 -8.33 -4.76 -8.01
CA GLU A 124 -9.75 -4.75 -7.67
C GLU A 124 -10.30 -3.33 -7.52
N LYS A 125 -9.53 -2.43 -6.88
CA LYS A 125 -9.88 -1.01 -6.80
C LYS A 125 -9.96 -0.36 -8.18
N GLU A 126 -8.96 -0.61 -9.03
CA GLU A 126 -8.94 -0.07 -10.39
C GLU A 126 -10.10 -0.59 -11.24
N GLU A 127 -10.40 -1.89 -11.18
CA GLU A 127 -11.56 -2.48 -11.86
C GLU A 127 -12.88 -1.87 -11.35
N GLY A 128 -12.99 -1.63 -10.05
CA GLY A 128 -14.14 -0.97 -9.45
C GLY A 128 -14.33 0.47 -9.96
N LEU A 129 -13.24 1.22 -10.10
CA LEU A 129 -13.26 2.57 -10.68
C LEU A 129 -13.66 2.55 -12.15
N LEU A 130 -13.08 1.69 -12.98
CA LEU A 130 -13.42 1.56 -14.39
C LEU A 130 -14.90 1.25 -14.60
N LYS A 131 -15.45 0.32 -13.82
CA LYS A 131 -16.89 -0.01 -13.84
C LYS A 131 -17.76 1.19 -13.47
N ARG A 132 -17.37 1.97 -12.44
CA ARG A 132 -18.10 3.18 -12.02
C ARG A 132 -18.19 4.22 -13.12
N TYR A 133 -17.13 4.43 -13.88
CA TYR A 133 -17.10 5.38 -14.99
C TYR A 133 -17.59 4.80 -16.33
N GLY A 134 -17.88 3.50 -16.37
CA GLY A 134 -18.52 2.82 -17.51
C GLY A 134 -17.63 2.67 -18.73
N PHE A 135 -16.33 2.43 -18.51
CA PHE A 135 -15.39 2.06 -19.55
C PHE A 135 -14.40 0.99 -19.08
N ASN A 136 -13.64 0.46 -19.99
CA ASN A 136 -12.65 -0.60 -19.75
C ASN A 136 -11.30 -0.20 -20.33
N VAL A 137 -10.26 -0.92 -19.91
CA VAL A 137 -8.89 -0.80 -20.42
C VAL A 137 -8.43 -2.16 -20.94
N ASP A 138 -7.92 -2.21 -22.15
CA ASP A 138 -7.25 -3.39 -22.70
C ASP A 138 -6.14 -2.96 -23.64
N ARG A 139 -4.96 -3.58 -23.53
CA ARG A 139 -3.79 -3.36 -24.39
C ARG A 139 -3.49 -1.88 -24.63
N ASN A 140 -3.42 -1.11 -23.55
CA ASN A 140 -3.16 0.33 -23.56
C ASN A 140 -4.19 1.17 -24.37
N LYS A 141 -5.45 0.81 -24.33
CA LYS A 141 -6.54 1.62 -24.90
C LYS A 141 -7.75 1.65 -24.00
N TYR A 142 -8.52 2.75 -24.09
CA TYR A 142 -9.82 2.87 -23.44
C TYR A 142 -10.93 2.50 -24.41
N TYR A 143 -11.94 1.80 -23.90
CA TYR A 143 -13.12 1.42 -24.66
C TYR A 143 -14.36 1.25 -23.77
N SER A 144 -15.53 1.29 -24.35
CA SER A 144 -16.78 0.92 -23.69
C SER A 144 -17.52 -0.15 -24.50
N ILE A 145 -18.36 -0.90 -23.81
CA ILE A 145 -19.28 -1.86 -24.43
C ILE A 145 -20.69 -1.35 -24.15
N GLY A 146 -21.43 -1.04 -25.19
CA GLY A 146 -22.82 -0.60 -25.11
C GLY A 146 -23.73 -1.49 -25.94
N ASP A 147 -25.02 -1.13 -26.04
CA ASP A 147 -26.04 -1.88 -26.81
C ASP A 147 -25.67 -2.08 -28.29
N LYS A 148 -24.87 -1.18 -28.84
CA LYS A 148 -24.38 -1.22 -30.23
C LYS A 148 -23.03 -1.94 -30.37
N GLY A 149 -22.51 -2.56 -29.31
CA GLY A 149 -21.24 -3.28 -29.29
C GLY A 149 -20.06 -2.48 -28.76
N TYR A 150 -18.88 -2.83 -29.25
CA TYR A 150 -17.58 -2.26 -28.84
C TYR A 150 -17.39 -0.84 -29.41
N TYR A 151 -17.00 0.11 -28.55
CA TYR A 151 -16.68 1.48 -28.93
C TYR A 151 -15.32 1.89 -28.34
N GLU A 152 -14.32 2.07 -29.19
CA GLU A 152 -12.98 2.48 -28.82
C GLU A 152 -12.94 3.98 -28.54
N TRP A 153 -12.36 4.39 -27.40
CA TRP A 153 -12.20 5.80 -27.04
C TRP A 153 -10.85 6.34 -27.47
N SER A 154 -9.80 5.52 -27.37
CA SER A 154 -8.42 5.90 -27.68
C SER A 154 -7.58 4.69 -28.05
N ASN A 155 -6.45 4.93 -28.72
CA ASN A 155 -5.40 3.94 -28.90
C ASN A 155 -4.32 4.01 -27.81
N PHE A 156 -4.58 4.69 -26.71
CA PHE A 156 -3.63 4.87 -25.60
C PHE A 156 -4.34 4.88 -24.25
N THR A 157 -3.56 4.68 -23.19
CA THR A 157 -3.95 4.92 -21.79
C THR A 157 -3.15 6.08 -21.19
N MET A 158 -3.67 6.67 -20.12
CA MET A 158 -3.05 7.74 -19.36
C MET A 158 -2.87 7.29 -17.91
N GLU A 159 -1.67 7.44 -17.39
CA GLU A 159 -1.35 7.18 -16.00
C GLU A 159 -0.88 8.48 -15.33
N PRO A 160 -1.54 8.94 -14.26
CA PRO A 160 -1.11 10.14 -13.55
C PRO A 160 0.21 9.86 -12.80
N LEU A 161 1.21 10.73 -12.96
CA LEU A 161 2.48 10.66 -12.27
C LEU A 161 2.60 11.68 -11.14
N PHE A 162 2.36 12.95 -11.48
CA PHE A 162 2.56 14.06 -10.55
C PHE A 162 1.41 15.08 -10.66
N HIS A 163 1.06 15.63 -9.51
CA HIS A 163 0.20 16.80 -9.41
C HIS A 163 1.02 17.98 -8.88
N ILE A 164 1.31 18.95 -9.73
CA ILE A 164 2.00 20.18 -9.36
C ILE A 164 0.92 21.16 -8.90
N LYS A 165 0.85 21.36 -7.58
CA LYS A 165 -0.07 22.32 -6.93
C LYS A 165 0.55 23.70 -7.01
N ASP A 166 0.43 24.38 -8.14
CA ASP A 166 0.73 25.81 -8.27
C ASP A 166 -0.53 26.61 -7.99
N SER A 167 -0.41 27.70 -7.22
CA SER A 167 -1.54 28.59 -6.89
C SER A 167 -2.14 29.30 -8.10
N ILE A 168 -1.37 29.45 -9.18
CA ILE A 168 -1.78 30.20 -10.37
C ILE A 168 -2.27 29.25 -11.49
N SER A 169 -1.62 28.11 -11.66
CA SER A 169 -1.95 27.17 -12.75
C SER A 169 -1.60 25.74 -12.35
N PRO A 170 -2.48 25.04 -11.61
CA PRO A 170 -2.24 23.66 -11.25
C PRO A 170 -2.11 22.79 -12.51
N LYS A 171 -1.05 21.99 -12.54
CA LYS A 171 -0.72 21.14 -13.68
C LYS A 171 -0.60 19.69 -13.21
N ARG A 172 -0.91 18.76 -14.12
CA ARG A 172 -0.70 17.34 -13.89
C ARG A 172 0.15 16.76 -15.01
N ILE A 173 1.07 15.88 -14.63
CA ILE A 173 1.90 15.16 -15.58
C ILE A 173 1.39 13.74 -15.66
N TYR A 174 1.18 13.28 -16.89
CA TYR A 174 0.72 11.92 -17.21
C TYR A 174 1.74 11.22 -18.08
N ILE A 175 1.87 9.90 -17.90
CA ILE A 175 2.44 9.02 -18.93
C ILE A 175 1.32 8.56 -19.84
N LEU A 176 1.49 8.74 -21.14
CA LEU A 176 0.68 8.11 -22.15
C LEU A 176 1.38 6.86 -22.65
N ARG A 177 0.64 5.75 -22.74
CA ARG A 177 1.12 4.51 -23.36
C ARG A 177 0.18 4.09 -24.45
N ASN A 178 0.66 3.94 -25.68
CA ASN A 178 -0.18 3.52 -26.78
C ASN A 178 -0.15 1.99 -27.02
N THR A 179 -1.00 1.51 -27.92
CA THR A 179 -1.09 0.09 -28.29
C THR A 179 0.17 -0.47 -28.94
N PHE A 180 1.09 0.39 -29.41
CA PHE A 180 2.37 0.00 -30.01
C PHE A 180 3.53 -0.02 -28.99
N GLY A 181 3.24 0.27 -27.72
CA GLY A 181 4.26 0.33 -26.65
C GLY A 181 5.06 1.63 -26.61
N ILE A 182 4.63 2.67 -27.33
CA ILE A 182 5.25 4.00 -27.27
C ILE A 182 4.77 4.68 -25.99
N GLU A 183 5.72 5.23 -25.22
CA GLU A 183 5.47 5.99 -24.00
C GLU A 183 5.88 7.45 -24.18
N GLU A 184 5.00 8.38 -23.78
CA GLU A 184 5.28 9.82 -23.80
C GLU A 184 4.77 10.50 -22.53
N LEU A 185 5.50 11.52 -22.10
CA LEU A 185 5.08 12.38 -20.99
C LEU A 185 4.29 13.58 -21.52
N VAL A 186 3.14 13.84 -20.91
CA VAL A 186 2.33 15.01 -21.25
C VAL A 186 1.98 15.82 -20.00
N GLU A 187 2.22 17.13 -20.09
CA GLU A 187 1.74 18.09 -19.10
C GLU A 187 0.36 18.60 -19.50
N MET A 188 -0.62 18.46 -18.61
CA MET A 188 -1.98 18.94 -18.82
C MET A 188 -2.44 19.85 -17.71
N LYS A 189 -3.09 20.95 -18.09
CA LYS A 189 -3.88 21.78 -17.21
C LYS A 189 -5.30 21.23 -17.07
N GLN A 190 -6.05 21.71 -16.09
CA GLN A 190 -7.44 21.30 -15.91
C GLN A 190 -8.30 21.57 -17.16
N GLU A 191 -8.05 22.67 -17.83
CA GLU A 191 -8.78 23.08 -19.05
C GLU A 191 -8.52 22.15 -20.25
N ASP A 192 -7.35 21.51 -20.31
CA ASP A 192 -7.02 20.57 -21.39
C ASP A 192 -7.86 19.27 -21.29
N LEU A 193 -8.27 18.89 -20.08
CA LEU A 193 -9.12 17.72 -19.82
C LEU A 193 -10.65 18.04 -19.82
N VAL A 194 -11.04 19.27 -20.11
CA VAL A 194 -12.44 19.69 -20.21
C VAL A 194 -12.84 19.93 -21.66
N SER A 195 -11.93 20.44 -22.48
CA SER A 195 -12.17 20.73 -23.90
C SER A 195 -11.60 19.64 -24.78
N ILE A 196 -12.44 18.94 -25.52
CA ILE A 196 -12.01 17.87 -26.44
C ILE A 196 -10.99 18.37 -27.47
N SER A 197 -11.15 19.61 -27.94
CA SER A 197 -10.23 20.22 -28.92
C SER A 197 -8.84 20.41 -28.31
N LYS A 198 -8.75 20.99 -27.11
CA LYS A 198 -7.48 21.17 -26.41
C LYS A 198 -6.83 19.83 -26.05
N PHE A 199 -7.64 18.87 -25.61
CA PHE A 199 -7.18 17.53 -25.29
C PHE A 199 -6.57 16.85 -26.52
N LYS A 200 -7.28 16.82 -27.64
CA LYS A 200 -6.78 16.26 -28.91
C LYS A 200 -5.51 16.95 -29.34
N GLN A 201 -5.46 18.28 -29.35
CA GLN A 201 -4.26 19.04 -29.71
C GLN A 201 -3.04 18.61 -28.86
N LYS A 202 -3.24 18.36 -27.56
CA LYS A 202 -2.18 17.93 -26.66
C LYS A 202 -1.70 16.50 -26.94
N VAL A 203 -2.62 15.55 -27.08
CA VAL A 203 -2.26 14.13 -27.21
C VAL A 203 -1.87 13.77 -28.65
N GLU A 204 -2.60 14.25 -29.64
CA GLU A 204 -2.33 14.00 -31.06
C GLU A 204 -1.07 14.74 -31.54
N GLY A 205 -0.74 15.88 -30.91
CA GLY A 205 0.50 16.61 -31.16
C GLY A 205 1.77 15.86 -30.76
N LEU A 206 1.67 14.81 -29.97
CA LEU A 206 2.76 13.91 -29.62
C LEU A 206 3.00 12.81 -30.68
N GLY A 207 2.17 12.75 -31.73
CA GLY A 207 2.30 11.77 -32.80
C GLY A 207 1.29 10.63 -32.70
N ASN A 208 1.72 9.43 -32.36
CA ASN A 208 0.91 8.20 -32.47
C ASN A 208 -0.18 8.01 -31.37
N PHE A 209 -0.78 9.08 -30.87
CA PHE A 209 -1.83 9.04 -29.85
C PHE A 209 -3.13 9.63 -30.44
N VAL A 210 -4.20 8.85 -30.48
CA VAL A 210 -5.46 9.23 -31.10
C VAL A 210 -6.61 9.11 -30.11
N TRP A 211 -7.42 10.16 -30.00
CA TRP A 211 -8.66 10.16 -29.22
C TRP A 211 -9.88 10.16 -30.14
N CYS A 212 -10.70 9.12 -30.08
CA CYS A 212 -11.86 8.91 -30.95
C CYS A 212 -13.20 9.24 -30.29
N ALA A 213 -13.23 9.31 -28.94
CA ALA A 213 -14.48 9.46 -28.19
C ALA A 213 -14.94 10.93 -28.10
N SER A 214 -16.17 11.11 -27.60
CA SER A 214 -16.81 12.43 -27.43
C SER A 214 -16.35 13.15 -26.17
N GLU A 215 -16.85 14.36 -25.97
CA GLU A 215 -16.57 15.17 -24.76
C GLU A 215 -17.16 14.54 -23.49
N LYS A 216 -18.28 13.81 -23.63
CA LYS A 216 -18.87 13.05 -22.52
C LYS A 216 -17.92 11.98 -21.97
N GLU A 217 -17.27 11.22 -22.85
CA GLU A 217 -16.29 10.21 -22.50
C GLU A 217 -15.01 10.84 -21.94
N LEU A 218 -14.59 11.99 -22.48
CA LEU A 218 -13.45 12.74 -21.92
C LEU A 218 -13.74 13.20 -20.49
N THR A 219 -14.96 13.64 -20.19
CA THR A 219 -15.37 14.01 -18.83
C THR A 219 -15.29 12.82 -17.88
N LYS A 220 -15.70 11.62 -18.31
CA LYS A 220 -15.57 10.40 -17.51
C LYS A 220 -14.11 10.03 -17.27
N LEU A 221 -13.28 10.09 -18.31
CA LEU A 221 -11.84 9.85 -18.20
C LEU A 221 -11.19 10.82 -17.21
N LYS A 222 -11.51 12.11 -17.30
CA LYS A 222 -11.03 13.13 -16.36
C LYS A 222 -11.36 12.75 -14.91
N SER A 223 -12.63 12.42 -14.64
CA SER A 223 -13.10 12.07 -13.30
C SER A 223 -12.37 10.83 -12.76
N TYR A 224 -12.20 9.80 -13.58
CA TYR A 224 -11.43 8.62 -13.27
C TYR A 224 -9.97 8.94 -12.92
N LEU A 225 -9.27 9.73 -13.77
CA LEU A 225 -7.87 10.10 -13.56
C LEU A 225 -7.68 10.92 -12.27
N TYR A 226 -8.66 11.75 -11.92
CA TYR A 226 -8.61 12.54 -10.68
C TYR A 226 -8.79 11.66 -9.45
N GLU A 227 -9.78 10.76 -9.44
CA GLU A 227 -9.99 9.83 -8.33
C GLU A 227 -8.81 8.87 -8.17
N LYS A 228 -8.23 8.39 -9.27
CA LYS A 228 -7.00 7.55 -9.26
C LYS A 228 -5.78 8.27 -8.67
N THR A 229 -5.73 9.60 -8.72
CA THR A 229 -4.61 10.40 -8.19
C THR A 229 -4.77 10.69 -6.70
N GLU A 230 -5.99 10.61 -6.16
CA GLU A 230 -6.30 10.91 -4.75
C GLU A 230 -6.25 9.66 -3.84
N THR A 231 -6.17 8.47 -4.44
CA THR A 231 -6.03 7.16 -3.77
C THR A 231 -4.59 6.72 -3.69
#